data_871255d52fe407dad51ad8e7ff146a0f
#
_entry.id   871255d52fe407dad51ad8e7ff146a0f
#
_cell.length_a   1.000
_cell.length_b   1.000
_cell.length_c   1.000
_cell.angle_alpha   90.00
_cell.angle_beta   90.00
_cell.angle_gamma   90.00
#
_symmetry.space_group_name_H-M   'P 1'
#
loop_
_entity.id
_entity.type
_entity.pdbx_description
1 polymer ?
#
loop_
_entity_poly.entity_id
_entity_poly.type
_entity_poly.pdbx_seq_one_letter_code
_entity_poly.pdbx_strand_id
1 'polypeptide(L)'
;IGGDEAERGRTMIERVTIRRFKRFNEVTFDLPGHIVLAGPNNTGKTTMLQAVAAWDLSLTRWKQLNDYQRHGGSYAKAPIARQAFSAVPLRAFDLLWNERRYSGSIEIEIQSKKGWTVAMELIADSTEQVYVRPKPQADPQTVRQAQLSTVFVPPMTGLSTAEPVYQRSKVDQLLWQGKPGDIIRNLLVEAHQTAAWNVLKDSIQRLFHY
;
A
#
# COMPACT_ATOMS: atom_id res chain seq x y z
N ILE A 1 20.59 23.18 -5.33
CA ILE A 1 21.41 22.25 -4.53
C ILE A 1 20.65 21.94 -3.24
N GLY A 2 19.67 21.08 -3.25
CA GLY A 2 18.85 20.72 -2.09
C GLY A 2 18.06 19.42 -2.31
N GLY A 3 18.31 18.72 -3.40
CA GLY A 3 17.61 17.46 -3.73
C GLY A 3 18.16 16.20 -3.08
N ASP A 4 19.42 16.23 -2.67
CA ASP A 4 20.16 15.00 -2.32
C ASP A 4 19.99 14.55 -0.85
N GLU A 5 19.62 15.44 0.07
CA GLU A 5 19.38 15.06 1.48
C GLU A 5 17.98 14.50 1.73
N ALA A 6 16.98 14.96 1.00
CA ALA A 6 15.61 14.44 1.11
C ALA A 6 15.47 13.05 0.48
N GLU A 7 16.34 12.65 -0.44
CA GLU A 7 16.33 11.32 -1.06
C GLU A 7 17.02 10.25 -0.21
N ARG A 8 17.98 10.60 0.64
CA ARG A 8 18.75 9.63 1.47
C ARG A 8 17.91 8.87 2.49
N GLY A 9 16.74 9.38 2.86
CA GLY A 9 15.80 8.70 3.78
C GLY A 9 14.78 7.79 3.10
N ARG A 10 14.50 7.98 1.82
CA ARG A 10 13.43 7.26 1.12
C ARG A 10 13.88 5.87 0.67
N THR A 11 13.05 4.88 0.92
CA THR A 11 13.24 3.54 0.39
C THR A 11 12.76 3.51 -1.05
N MET A 12 13.65 3.16 -1.99
CA MET A 12 13.29 2.95 -3.39
C MET A 12 13.13 1.46 -3.66
N ILE A 13 12.07 1.11 -4.35
CA ILE A 13 11.80 -0.25 -4.82
C ILE A 13 12.67 -0.51 -6.05
N GLU A 14 13.31 -1.67 -6.10
CA GLU A 14 14.08 -2.16 -7.25
C GLU A 14 13.29 -3.18 -8.05
N ARG A 15 12.58 -4.08 -7.34
CA ARG A 15 11.80 -5.15 -7.98
C ARG A 15 10.56 -5.48 -7.17
N VAL A 16 9.48 -5.83 -7.85
CA VAL A 16 8.25 -6.35 -7.26
C VAL A 16 7.88 -7.66 -7.94
N THR A 17 7.76 -8.73 -7.17
CA THR A 17 7.23 -10.01 -7.65
C THR A 17 5.87 -10.27 -7.01
N ILE A 18 4.88 -10.58 -7.83
CA ILE A 18 3.48 -10.73 -7.41
C ILE A 18 3.00 -12.11 -7.83
N ARG A 19 2.44 -12.88 -6.88
CA ARG A 19 1.87 -14.20 -7.14
C ARG A 19 0.43 -14.29 -6.64
N ARG A 20 -0.44 -14.83 -7.45
CA ARG A 20 -1.87 -15.10 -7.17
C ARG A 20 -2.69 -13.88 -6.75
N PHE A 21 -2.32 -12.70 -7.22
CA PHE A 21 -2.98 -11.45 -6.88
C PHE A 21 -3.80 -10.90 -8.05
N LYS A 22 -5.10 -10.85 -7.89
CA LYS A 22 -6.06 -10.33 -8.88
C LYS A 22 -5.87 -11.01 -10.24
N ARG A 23 -5.50 -10.25 -11.28
CA ARG A 23 -5.26 -10.80 -12.61
C ARG A 23 -3.92 -11.52 -12.76
N PHE A 24 -3.00 -11.34 -11.82
CA PHE A 24 -1.67 -11.91 -11.93
C PHE A 24 -1.61 -13.28 -11.26
N ASN A 25 -1.29 -14.31 -12.03
CA ASN A 25 -0.90 -15.61 -11.48
C ASN A 25 0.53 -15.52 -10.94
N GLU A 26 1.47 -15.08 -11.80
CA GLU A 26 2.83 -14.72 -11.42
C GLU A 26 3.36 -13.65 -12.37
N VAL A 27 3.98 -12.61 -11.83
CA VAL A 27 4.62 -11.55 -12.62
C VAL A 27 5.71 -10.88 -11.81
N THR A 28 6.77 -10.44 -12.46
CA THR A 28 7.85 -9.65 -11.87
C THR A 28 8.02 -8.36 -12.66
N PHE A 29 8.16 -7.26 -11.92
CA PHE A 29 8.44 -5.93 -12.44
C PHE A 29 9.78 -5.44 -11.93
N ASP A 30 10.69 -5.05 -12.80
CA ASP A 30 11.92 -4.33 -12.47
C ASP A 30 11.65 -2.83 -12.51
N LEU A 31 12.02 -2.13 -11.44
CA LEU A 31 11.70 -0.73 -11.20
C LEU A 31 12.99 0.07 -11.00
N PRO A 32 13.68 0.47 -12.08
CA PRO A 32 15.01 1.09 -11.98
C PRO A 32 15.01 2.47 -11.31
N GLY A 33 13.85 3.08 -11.11
CA GLY A 33 13.72 4.42 -10.51
C GLY A 33 12.30 4.94 -10.62
N HIS A 34 12.14 6.19 -11.01
CA HIS A 34 10.83 6.74 -11.35
C HIS A 34 10.33 6.06 -12.63
N ILE A 35 9.10 5.57 -12.59
CA ILE A 35 8.49 4.84 -13.69
C ILE A 35 7.13 5.41 -14.06
N VAL A 36 6.82 5.31 -15.34
CA VAL A 36 5.49 5.56 -15.87
C VAL A 36 4.93 4.25 -16.41
N LEU A 37 3.80 3.81 -15.86
CA LEU A 37 3.09 2.63 -16.34
C LEU A 37 2.11 3.03 -17.43
N ALA A 38 2.45 2.76 -18.68
CA ALA A 38 1.60 3.01 -19.85
C ALA A 38 1.04 1.70 -20.43
N GLY A 39 -0.10 1.77 -21.09
CA GLY A 39 -0.73 0.63 -21.74
C GLY A 39 -2.25 0.69 -21.72
N PRO A 40 -2.94 -0.19 -22.47
CA PRO A 40 -4.40 -0.26 -22.51
C PRO A 40 -5.05 -0.46 -21.14
N ASN A 41 -6.36 -0.21 -21.06
CA ASN A 41 -7.12 -0.51 -19.87
C ASN A 41 -7.04 -2.02 -19.56
N ASN A 42 -7.16 -2.36 -18.30
CA ASN A 42 -7.12 -3.75 -17.82
C ASN A 42 -5.80 -4.52 -18.06
N THR A 43 -4.67 -3.85 -18.32
CA THR A 43 -3.34 -4.51 -18.42
C THR A 43 -2.70 -4.82 -17.07
N GLY A 44 -3.25 -4.31 -15.96
CA GLY A 44 -2.75 -4.58 -14.61
C GLY A 44 -1.95 -3.44 -13.99
N LYS A 45 -1.87 -2.26 -14.61
CA LYS A 45 -1.17 -1.09 -14.06
C LYS A 45 -1.60 -0.77 -12.62
N THR A 46 -2.90 -0.58 -12.41
CA THR A 46 -3.45 -0.34 -11.07
C THR A 46 -3.27 -1.54 -10.14
N THR A 47 -3.32 -2.77 -10.66
CA THR A 47 -3.11 -3.99 -9.88
C THR A 47 -1.70 -4.05 -9.30
N MET A 48 -0.68 -3.66 -10.07
CA MET A 48 0.70 -3.57 -9.61
C MET A 48 0.84 -2.55 -8.47
N LEU A 49 0.30 -1.34 -8.63
CA LEU A 49 0.32 -0.31 -7.59
C LEU A 49 -0.42 -0.78 -6.31
N GLN A 50 -1.55 -1.44 -6.48
CA GLN A 50 -2.31 -2.01 -5.37
C GLN A 50 -1.56 -3.14 -4.66
N ALA A 51 -0.77 -3.93 -5.38
CA ALA A 51 0.06 -4.97 -4.76
C ALA A 51 1.13 -4.35 -3.85
N VAL A 52 1.80 -3.28 -4.30
CA VAL A 52 2.78 -2.56 -3.48
C VAL A 52 2.13 -1.98 -2.22
N ALA A 53 0.96 -1.34 -2.36
CA ALA A 53 0.23 -0.80 -1.21
C ALA A 53 -0.26 -1.92 -0.26
N ALA A 54 -0.69 -3.07 -0.78
CA ALA A 54 -1.09 -4.22 0.02
C ALA A 54 0.08 -4.83 0.80
N TRP A 55 1.27 -4.87 0.20
CA TRP A 55 2.49 -5.33 0.87
C TRP A 55 2.85 -4.41 2.04
N ASP A 56 2.88 -3.09 1.83
CA ASP A 56 3.21 -2.11 2.86
C ASP A 56 2.22 -2.17 4.04
N LEU A 57 0.92 -2.18 3.75
CA LEU A 57 -0.12 -2.37 4.75
C LEU A 57 0.06 -3.67 5.54
N SER A 58 0.36 -4.78 4.83
CA SER A 58 0.55 -6.09 5.44
C SER A 58 1.75 -6.14 6.37
N LEU A 59 2.89 -5.60 5.93
CA LEU A 59 4.10 -5.53 6.74
C LEU A 59 3.91 -4.63 7.97
N THR A 60 3.33 -3.44 7.77
CA THR A 60 3.06 -2.49 8.85
C THR A 60 2.13 -3.10 9.90
N ARG A 61 1.04 -3.72 9.48
CA ARG A 61 0.10 -4.38 10.39
C ARG A 61 0.74 -5.55 11.13
N TRP A 62 1.52 -6.35 10.41
CA TRP A 62 2.22 -7.49 11.01
C TRP A 62 3.22 -7.02 12.08
N LYS A 63 4.02 -5.99 11.81
CA LYS A 63 4.99 -5.42 12.76
C LYS A 63 4.35 -4.84 14.02
N GLN A 64 3.14 -4.32 13.92
CA GLN A 64 2.40 -3.78 15.08
C GLN A 64 1.97 -4.86 16.07
N LEU A 65 1.80 -6.11 15.62
CA LEU A 65 1.21 -7.20 16.40
C LEU A 65 2.18 -8.31 16.77
N ASN A 66 3.40 -8.31 16.22
CA ASN A 66 4.33 -9.43 16.35
C ASN A 66 5.74 -8.98 16.72
N ASP A 67 6.48 -9.86 17.35
CA ASP A 67 7.82 -9.65 17.94
C ASP A 67 8.99 -10.09 17.06
N TYR A 68 8.76 -10.38 15.80
CA TYR A 68 9.73 -10.89 14.81
C TYR A 68 10.26 -12.32 15.10
N GLN A 69 9.71 -13.04 16.07
CA GLN A 69 10.11 -14.40 16.36
C GLN A 69 9.40 -15.39 15.44
N ARG A 70 10.09 -16.49 15.14
CA ARG A 70 9.53 -17.63 14.42
C ARG A 70 9.22 -18.75 15.39
N HIS A 71 8.01 -19.26 15.31
CA HIS A 71 7.56 -20.40 16.10
C HIS A 71 7.28 -21.57 15.13
N GLY A 72 7.92 -22.73 15.36
CA GLY A 72 7.80 -23.89 14.46
C GLY A 72 8.26 -23.60 13.03
N GLY A 73 9.28 -22.74 12.85
CA GLY A 73 9.81 -22.38 11.53
C GLY A 73 8.98 -21.34 10.76
N SER A 74 7.90 -20.78 11.33
CA SER A 74 7.03 -19.83 10.68
C SER A 74 6.78 -18.59 11.55
N TYR A 75 6.43 -17.48 10.92
CA TYR A 75 5.99 -16.27 11.61
C TYR A 75 4.53 -16.40 12.05
N ALA A 76 4.20 -15.80 13.20
CA ALA A 76 2.82 -15.65 13.62
C ALA A 76 2.02 -14.82 12.59
N LYS A 77 0.73 -15.08 12.46
CA LYS A 77 -0.16 -14.37 11.55
C LYS A 77 -0.74 -13.14 12.22
N ALA A 78 -0.91 -12.06 11.47
CA ALA A 78 -1.64 -10.86 11.89
C ALA A 78 -2.97 -10.73 11.13
N PRO A 79 -4.09 -10.52 11.80
CA PRO A 79 -5.38 -10.34 11.12
C PRO A 79 -5.52 -8.91 10.57
N ILE A 80 -6.14 -8.80 9.39
CA ILE A 80 -6.62 -7.54 8.82
C ILE A 80 -8.08 -7.71 8.44
N ALA A 81 -8.95 -6.93 9.06
CA ALA A 81 -10.35 -6.86 8.68
C ALA A 81 -10.51 -6.14 7.33
N ARG A 82 -11.54 -6.49 6.56
CA ARG A 82 -11.80 -5.91 5.24
C ARG A 82 -11.88 -4.38 5.27
N GLN A 83 -12.51 -3.83 6.28
CA GLN A 83 -12.64 -2.37 6.45
C GLN A 83 -11.30 -1.67 6.71
N ALA A 84 -10.34 -2.37 7.31
CA ALA A 84 -9.00 -1.86 7.56
C ALA A 84 -8.03 -2.09 6.39
N PHE A 85 -8.44 -2.82 5.35
CA PHE A 85 -7.62 -3.11 4.18
C PHE A 85 -7.68 -1.95 3.17
N SER A 86 -7.11 -0.80 3.53
CA SER A 86 -7.17 0.45 2.76
C SER A 86 -6.36 0.44 1.47
N ALA A 87 -5.45 -0.52 1.29
CA ALA A 87 -4.58 -0.61 0.11
C ALA A 87 -5.35 -0.86 -1.20
N VAL A 88 -6.51 -1.52 -1.12
CA VAL A 88 -7.34 -1.86 -2.27
C VAL A 88 -8.80 -1.71 -1.89
N PRO A 89 -9.60 -0.90 -2.62
CA PRO A 89 -11.05 -0.86 -2.42
C PRO A 89 -11.66 -2.23 -2.75
N LEU A 90 -12.24 -2.90 -1.76
CA LEU A 90 -12.77 -4.26 -1.90
C LEU A 90 -14.20 -4.37 -1.38
N ARG A 91 -15.01 -5.10 -2.10
CA ARG A 91 -16.32 -5.54 -1.61
C ARG A 91 -16.22 -6.85 -0.82
N ALA A 92 -15.28 -7.72 -1.19
CA ALA A 92 -14.98 -8.99 -0.52
C ALA A 92 -13.51 -9.38 -0.79
N PHE A 93 -12.90 -10.15 0.10
CA PHE A 93 -11.49 -10.51 -0.02
C PHE A 93 -11.20 -11.51 -1.15
N ASP A 94 -12.17 -12.31 -1.59
CA ASP A 94 -12.00 -13.21 -2.74
C ASP A 94 -11.55 -12.48 -4.00
N LEU A 95 -11.90 -11.19 -4.13
CA LEU A 95 -11.49 -10.33 -5.25
C LEU A 95 -9.97 -10.04 -5.29
N LEU A 96 -9.23 -10.35 -4.23
CA LEU A 96 -7.77 -10.26 -4.23
C LEU A 96 -7.11 -11.46 -4.88
N TRP A 97 -7.73 -12.65 -4.80
CA TRP A 97 -7.16 -13.87 -5.35
C TRP A 97 -7.33 -13.93 -6.86
N ASN A 98 -6.31 -14.47 -7.54
CA ASN A 98 -6.41 -14.76 -8.96
C ASN A 98 -7.56 -15.74 -9.19
N GLU A 99 -8.41 -15.45 -10.18
CA GLU A 99 -9.63 -16.21 -10.48
C GLU A 99 -10.58 -16.44 -9.28
N ARG A 100 -10.46 -15.62 -8.23
CA ARG A 100 -11.22 -15.76 -6.95
C ARG A 100 -11.02 -17.11 -6.27
N ARG A 101 -9.91 -17.77 -6.52
CA ARG A 101 -9.60 -19.08 -5.94
C ARG A 101 -8.71 -18.93 -4.72
N TYR A 102 -9.20 -19.32 -3.57
CA TYR A 102 -8.41 -19.35 -2.33
C TYR A 102 -7.35 -20.47 -2.28
N SER A 103 -6.92 -20.99 -3.44
CA SER A 103 -5.87 -21.99 -3.52
C SER A 103 -4.50 -21.37 -3.22
N GLY A 104 -4.04 -21.52 -1.99
CA GLY A 104 -2.77 -20.95 -1.54
C GLY A 104 -2.84 -19.49 -1.10
N SER A 105 -1.73 -18.99 -0.60
CA SER A 105 -1.57 -17.58 -0.22
C SER A 105 -1.27 -16.71 -1.44
N ILE A 106 -1.73 -15.46 -1.39
CA ILE A 106 -1.14 -14.42 -2.25
C ILE A 106 0.26 -14.14 -1.72
N GLU A 107 1.22 -13.99 -2.61
CA GLU A 107 2.58 -13.58 -2.25
C GLU A 107 2.94 -12.30 -2.99
N ILE A 108 3.42 -11.31 -2.24
CA ILE A 108 3.96 -10.08 -2.81
C ILE A 108 5.35 -9.90 -2.22
N GLU A 109 6.37 -9.89 -3.07
CA GLU A 109 7.76 -9.72 -2.70
C GLU A 109 8.25 -8.37 -3.19
N ILE A 110 8.90 -7.61 -2.32
CA ILE A 110 9.54 -6.35 -2.67
C ILE A 110 11.02 -6.44 -2.37
N GLN A 111 11.83 -6.13 -3.38
CA GLN A 111 13.26 -5.89 -3.28
C GLN A 111 13.52 -4.40 -3.30
N SER A 112 14.28 -3.93 -2.33
CA SER A 112 14.67 -2.53 -2.18
C SER A 112 16.10 -2.28 -2.63
N LYS A 113 16.39 -1.12 -3.20
CA LYS A 113 17.75 -0.64 -3.45
C LYS A 113 18.61 -0.53 -2.18
N LYS A 114 18.01 -0.55 -0.99
CA LYS A 114 18.72 -0.64 0.30
C LYS A 114 19.20 -2.05 0.64
N GLY A 115 19.02 -3.02 -0.25
CA GLY A 115 19.55 -4.38 -0.13
C GLY A 115 18.68 -5.37 0.65
N TRP A 116 17.46 -4.99 1.09
CA TRP A 116 16.55 -5.95 1.70
C TRP A 116 15.52 -6.48 0.68
N THR A 117 15.14 -7.72 0.85
CA THR A 117 14.07 -8.38 0.09
C THR A 117 13.13 -9.08 1.06
N VAL A 118 11.85 -8.73 1.03
CA VAL A 118 10.83 -9.33 1.89
C VAL A 118 9.58 -9.67 1.10
N ALA A 119 9.14 -10.92 1.21
CA ALA A 119 7.87 -11.41 0.71
C ALA A 119 6.84 -11.44 1.85
N MET A 120 5.67 -10.86 1.61
CA MET A 120 4.50 -10.97 2.48
C MET A 120 3.52 -11.98 1.90
N GLU A 121 2.97 -12.83 2.76
CA GLU A 121 1.87 -13.73 2.44
C GLU A 121 0.54 -13.15 2.94
N LEU A 122 -0.46 -13.14 2.08
CA LEU A 122 -1.85 -12.90 2.45
C LEU A 122 -2.59 -14.25 2.37
N ILE A 123 -3.14 -14.68 3.48
CA ILE A 123 -3.75 -16.00 3.67
C ILE A 123 -5.24 -15.80 3.87
N ALA A 124 -6.05 -16.46 3.04
CA ALA A 124 -7.49 -16.38 3.16
C ALA A 124 -7.97 -16.94 4.51
N ASP A 125 -8.91 -16.26 5.12
CA ASP A 125 -9.62 -16.71 6.31
C ASP A 125 -11.13 -16.73 6.04
N SER A 126 -11.68 -15.55 5.77
CA SER A 126 -13.11 -15.37 5.48
C SER A 126 -13.34 -14.26 4.45
N THR A 127 -14.59 -13.97 4.12
CA THR A 127 -14.93 -12.84 3.26
C THR A 127 -14.63 -11.48 3.90
N GLU A 128 -14.53 -11.43 5.23
CA GLU A 128 -14.36 -10.21 6.02
C GLU A 128 -12.97 -10.08 6.64
N GLN A 129 -12.13 -11.14 6.59
CA GLN A 129 -10.82 -11.16 7.22
C GLN A 129 -9.78 -11.89 6.39
N VAL A 130 -8.57 -11.35 6.37
CA VAL A 130 -7.36 -11.97 5.81
C VAL A 130 -6.26 -11.97 6.86
N TYR A 131 -5.44 -13.01 6.89
CA TYR A 131 -4.23 -13.04 7.69
C TYR A 131 -3.03 -12.67 6.84
N VAL A 132 -2.09 -11.95 7.44
CA VAL A 132 -0.83 -11.58 6.80
C VAL A 132 0.36 -12.00 7.66
N ARG A 133 1.46 -12.35 7.00
CA ARG A 133 2.75 -12.62 7.65
C ARG A 133 3.90 -12.49 6.65
N PRO A 134 5.14 -12.26 7.10
CA PRO A 134 6.31 -12.49 6.25
C PRO A 134 6.39 -13.96 5.86
N LYS A 135 6.94 -14.22 4.68
CA LYS A 135 7.19 -15.61 4.25
C LYS A 135 8.13 -16.31 5.24
N PRO A 136 7.91 -17.61 5.56
CA PRO A 136 8.70 -18.30 6.59
C PRO A 136 10.21 -18.27 6.39
N GLN A 137 10.67 -18.18 5.13
CA GLN A 137 12.09 -18.12 4.78
C GLN A 137 12.74 -16.76 4.99
N ALA A 138 11.95 -15.69 5.17
CA ALA A 138 12.48 -14.35 5.38
C ALA A 138 13.30 -14.28 6.69
N ASP A 139 14.48 -13.67 6.63
CA ASP A 139 15.30 -13.46 7.80
C ASP A 139 14.67 -12.41 8.75
N PRO A 140 14.61 -12.63 10.08
CA PRO A 140 14.01 -11.70 11.03
C PRO A 140 14.65 -10.31 11.04
N GLN A 141 15.95 -10.19 10.85
CA GLN A 141 16.62 -8.89 10.80
C GLN A 141 16.24 -8.13 9.51
N THR A 142 16.18 -8.83 8.40
CA THR A 142 15.72 -8.29 7.12
C THR A 142 14.27 -7.80 7.22
N VAL A 143 13.37 -8.58 7.83
CA VAL A 143 11.98 -8.16 8.06
C VAL A 143 11.91 -6.92 8.95
N ARG A 144 12.77 -6.84 9.98
CA ARG A 144 12.84 -5.67 10.87
C ARG A 144 13.30 -4.42 10.13
N GLN A 145 14.30 -4.53 9.27
CA GLN A 145 14.87 -3.43 8.48
C GLN A 145 13.96 -2.98 7.34
N ALA A 146 13.20 -3.91 6.76
CA ALA A 146 12.31 -3.61 5.65
C ALA A 146 11.30 -2.54 6.07
N GLN A 147 11.30 -1.43 5.36
CA GLN A 147 10.40 -0.32 5.56
C GLN A 147 10.06 0.31 4.22
N LEU A 148 8.79 0.51 3.98
CA LEU A 148 8.26 1.24 2.85
C LEU A 148 7.20 2.20 3.39
N SER A 149 7.04 3.33 2.75
CA SER A 149 5.91 4.24 3.01
C SER A 149 5.23 4.48 1.68
N THR A 150 4.05 3.94 1.51
CA THR A 150 3.27 4.07 0.29
C THR A 150 2.11 5.01 0.49
N VAL A 151 1.87 5.84 -0.52
CA VAL A 151 0.63 6.61 -0.65
C VAL A 151 -0.01 6.21 -1.97
N PHE A 152 -1.11 5.50 -1.89
CA PHE A 152 -1.89 5.16 -3.07
C PHE A 152 -2.88 6.29 -3.34
N VAL A 153 -2.64 7.03 -4.43
CA VAL A 153 -3.53 8.09 -4.89
C VAL A 153 -4.45 7.49 -5.96
N PRO A 154 -5.73 7.24 -5.65
CA PRO A 154 -6.67 6.75 -6.64
C PRO A 154 -6.95 7.84 -7.68
N PRO A 155 -7.43 7.47 -8.89
CA PRO A 155 -7.84 8.44 -9.88
C PRO A 155 -8.93 9.36 -9.31
N MET A 156 -8.74 10.67 -9.45
CA MET A 156 -9.75 11.63 -9.03
C MET A 156 -10.88 11.65 -10.07
N THR A 157 -12.08 11.35 -9.63
CA THR A 157 -13.29 11.35 -10.48
C THR A 157 -13.99 12.72 -10.53
N GLY A 158 -13.34 13.75 -10.01
CA GLY A 158 -13.89 15.10 -9.88
C GLY A 158 -13.95 15.55 -8.41
N LEU A 159 -14.26 16.83 -8.22
CA LEU A 159 -14.50 17.40 -6.89
C LEU A 159 -16.01 17.46 -6.64
N SER A 160 -16.43 17.07 -5.45
CA SER A 160 -17.82 17.28 -5.04
C SER A 160 -18.11 18.77 -4.93
N THR A 161 -19.27 19.19 -5.42
CA THR A 161 -19.74 20.60 -5.32
C THR A 161 -20.04 20.99 -3.87
N ALA A 162 -20.50 20.03 -3.08
CA ALA A 162 -20.77 20.20 -1.64
C ALA A 162 -20.08 19.08 -0.87
N GLU A 163 -19.27 19.46 0.11
CA GLU A 163 -18.54 18.54 0.96
C GLU A 163 -18.84 18.88 2.43
N PRO A 164 -19.66 18.05 3.11
CA PRO A 164 -19.91 18.22 4.54
C PRO A 164 -18.63 17.98 5.36
N VAL A 165 -18.60 18.53 6.57
CA VAL A 165 -17.56 18.14 7.53
C VAL A 165 -17.87 16.74 8.04
N TYR A 166 -16.95 15.82 7.77
CA TYR A 166 -17.05 14.43 8.17
C TYR A 166 -16.21 14.12 9.41
N GLN A 167 -16.67 13.15 10.19
CA GLN A 167 -15.83 12.53 11.22
C GLN A 167 -14.71 11.71 10.58
N ARG A 168 -13.58 11.55 11.28
CA ARG A 168 -12.39 10.85 10.79
C ARG A 168 -12.71 9.46 10.23
N SER A 169 -13.55 8.69 10.92
CA SER A 169 -13.96 7.35 10.46
C SER A 169 -14.66 7.37 9.09
N LYS A 170 -15.42 8.42 8.80
CA LYS A 170 -16.09 8.60 7.51
C LYS A 170 -15.11 9.02 6.43
N VAL A 171 -14.14 9.88 6.75
CA VAL A 171 -13.05 10.26 5.85
C VAL A 171 -12.25 9.03 5.45
N ASP A 172 -11.84 8.22 6.41
CA ASP A 172 -11.10 6.98 6.17
C ASP A 172 -11.92 5.99 5.32
N GLN A 173 -13.23 5.87 5.58
CA GLN A 173 -14.13 5.04 4.77
C GLN A 173 -14.18 5.50 3.31
N LEU A 174 -14.29 6.80 3.06
CA LEU A 174 -14.36 7.35 1.69
C LEU A 174 -13.02 7.26 0.96
N LEU A 175 -11.90 7.47 1.66
CA LEU A 175 -10.56 7.16 1.12
C LEU A 175 -10.45 5.70 0.71
N TRP A 176 -10.87 4.80 1.60
CA TRP A 176 -10.88 3.37 1.33
C TRP A 176 -11.77 2.99 0.12
N GLN A 177 -12.88 3.71 -0.08
CA GLN A 177 -13.74 3.53 -1.25
C GLN A 177 -13.18 4.11 -2.54
N GLY A 178 -12.01 4.78 -2.49
CA GLY A 178 -11.41 5.42 -3.65
C GLY A 178 -12.11 6.70 -4.10
N LYS A 179 -12.72 7.43 -3.14
CA LYS A 179 -13.47 8.66 -3.38
C LYS A 179 -12.77 9.90 -2.76
N PRO A 180 -11.50 10.19 -3.10
CA PRO A 180 -10.80 11.32 -2.50
C PRO A 180 -11.41 12.67 -2.91
N GLY A 181 -12.07 12.76 -4.07
CA GLY A 181 -12.73 13.98 -4.53
C GLY A 181 -13.91 14.40 -3.66
N ASP A 182 -14.52 13.47 -2.89
CA ASP A 182 -15.65 13.75 -2.00
C ASP A 182 -15.22 14.26 -0.61
N ILE A 183 -13.91 14.26 -0.31
CA ILE A 183 -13.38 14.55 1.03
C ILE A 183 -12.12 15.42 1.03
N ILE A 184 -11.79 16.03 -0.09
CA ILE A 184 -10.52 16.78 -0.21
C ILE A 184 -10.47 17.97 0.75
N ARG A 185 -11.61 18.64 0.98
CA ARG A 185 -11.67 19.79 1.91
C ARG A 185 -11.50 19.33 3.35
N ASN A 186 -12.06 18.18 3.73
CA ASN A 186 -11.85 17.58 5.06
C ASN A 186 -10.37 17.27 5.28
N LEU A 187 -9.69 16.68 4.29
CA LEU A 187 -8.25 16.40 4.35
C LEU A 187 -7.42 17.69 4.44
N LEU A 188 -7.79 18.74 3.71
CA LEU A 188 -7.09 20.02 3.77
C LEU A 188 -7.30 20.73 5.12
N VAL A 189 -8.50 20.68 5.69
CA VAL A 189 -8.78 21.22 7.03
C VAL A 189 -7.96 20.49 8.08
N GLU A 190 -7.86 19.17 8.00
CA GLU A 190 -7.05 18.38 8.90
C GLU A 190 -5.55 18.70 8.74
N ALA A 191 -5.06 18.76 7.51
CA ALA A 191 -3.68 19.13 7.22
C ALA A 191 -3.34 20.54 7.71
N HIS A 192 -4.27 21.50 7.61
CA HIS A 192 -4.09 22.89 8.03
C HIS A 192 -3.74 23.01 9.52
N GLN A 193 -4.18 22.08 10.34
CA GLN A 193 -3.90 22.04 11.78
C GLN A 193 -2.55 21.42 12.13
N THR A 194 -1.76 21.02 11.14
CA THR A 194 -0.50 20.30 11.33
C THR A 194 0.67 20.97 10.59
N ALA A 195 1.90 20.54 10.90
CA ALA A 195 3.11 20.97 10.20
C ALA A 195 3.08 20.61 8.70
N ALA A 196 2.29 19.59 8.31
CA ALA A 196 2.11 19.18 6.90
C ALA A 196 1.53 20.31 6.03
N TRP A 197 0.79 21.27 6.59
CA TRP A 197 0.25 22.40 5.85
C TRP A 197 1.32 23.28 5.22
N ASN A 198 2.40 23.58 5.96
CA ASN A 198 3.50 24.38 5.43
C ASN A 198 4.22 23.63 4.30
N VAL A 199 4.46 22.33 4.48
CA VAL A 199 5.06 21.50 3.43
C VAL A 199 4.19 21.48 2.16
N LEU A 200 2.87 21.40 2.32
CA LEU A 200 1.92 21.44 1.20
C LEU A 200 1.98 22.80 0.48
N LYS A 201 1.92 23.91 1.22
CA LYS A 201 2.03 25.25 0.65
C LYS A 201 3.32 25.43 -0.14
N ASP A 202 4.46 25.10 0.46
CA ASP A 202 5.77 25.22 -0.18
C ASP A 202 5.84 24.38 -1.45
N SER A 203 5.24 23.18 -1.43
CA SER A 203 5.20 22.29 -2.59
C SER A 203 4.34 22.89 -3.72
N ILE A 204 3.19 23.44 -3.39
CA ILE A 204 2.31 24.12 -4.36
C ILE A 204 3.00 25.35 -4.95
N GLN A 205 3.64 26.18 -4.12
CA GLN A 205 4.36 27.36 -4.59
C GLN A 205 5.49 26.99 -5.55
N ARG A 206 6.25 25.92 -5.27
CA ARG A 206 7.32 25.44 -6.16
C ARG A 206 6.78 24.93 -7.50
N LEU A 207 5.63 24.25 -7.49
CA LEU A 207 5.05 23.65 -8.68
C LEU A 207 4.41 24.68 -9.61
N PHE A 208 3.76 25.69 -9.04
CA PHE A 208 2.95 26.65 -9.79
C PHE A 208 3.57 28.05 -9.87
N HIS A 209 4.74 28.26 -9.26
CA HIS A 209 5.46 29.55 -9.27
C HIS A 209 4.65 30.75 -8.75
N TYR A 210 3.76 30.51 -7.75
CA TYR A 210 3.00 31.57 -7.08
C TYR A 210 3.68 32.02 -5.80
#